data_950fcc1699db45baab29752e3305d069
#
_entry.id   950fcc1699db45baab29752e3305d069
#
_cell.length_a   1.000
_cell.length_b   1.000
_cell.length_c   1.000
_cell.angle_alpha   90.00
_cell.angle_beta   90.00
_cell.angle_gamma   90.00
#
_symmetry.space_group_name_H-M   'P 1'
#
loop_
_entity.id
_entity.type
_entity.pdbx_description
1 polymer ?
#
loop_
_entity_poly.entity_id
_entity_poly.type
_entity_poly.pdbx_seq_one_letter_code
_entity_poly.pdbx_strand_id
1 'polypeptide(L)'
;MNLVRVKNVVKTIERHPVEILGNDYRVKIEYRNVKVMELNVNEDTIKITLQNRFKKVNNEKMLDFAIQKMYNAIAKVEVERAMEKTRLMLGFAPEDYKIKSINGLAKCEDGIITINPEIVMHNRNIIDYITLKQYLHLKYKTECKGYMNLLKKYCKNYENYEKALNF
;
A
#
# COMPACT_ATOMS: atom_id res chain seq x y z
N MET A 1 -15.82 -51.34 0.37
CA MET A 1 -15.65 -50.23 -0.61
C MET A 1 -14.91 -49.10 0.08
N ASN A 2 -13.57 -49.06 -0.10
CA ASN A 2 -12.71 -48.07 0.56
C ASN A 2 -12.75 -46.78 -0.22
N LEU A 3 -13.39 -45.75 0.33
CA LEU A 3 -13.32 -44.38 -0.16
C LEU A 3 -11.89 -43.82 0.12
N VAL A 4 -11.06 -43.87 -0.89
CA VAL A 4 -9.78 -43.17 -0.87
C VAL A 4 -10.10 -41.67 -0.83
N ARG A 5 -10.00 -41.06 0.34
CA ARG A 5 -9.97 -39.60 0.48
C ARG A 5 -8.69 -39.11 -0.22
N VAL A 6 -8.84 -38.65 -1.44
CA VAL A 6 -7.79 -37.87 -2.10
C VAL A 6 -7.60 -36.60 -1.23
N LYS A 7 -6.54 -36.61 -0.43
CA LYS A 7 -6.09 -35.37 0.23
C LYS A 7 -5.71 -34.41 -0.90
N ASN A 8 -6.57 -33.43 -1.16
CA ASN A 8 -6.18 -32.29 -1.99
C ASN A 8 -4.99 -31.64 -1.30
N VAL A 9 -3.79 -31.91 -1.79
CA VAL A 9 -2.59 -31.23 -1.35
C VAL A 9 -2.73 -29.78 -1.81
N VAL A 10 -3.15 -28.92 -0.91
CA VAL A 10 -3.19 -27.48 -1.14
C VAL A 10 -1.73 -27.02 -1.18
N LYS A 11 -1.25 -26.68 -2.37
CA LYS A 11 0.09 -26.12 -2.52
C LYS A 11 0.07 -24.73 -1.88
N THR A 12 0.75 -24.59 -0.74
CA THR A 12 0.88 -23.32 -0.03
C THR A 12 2.25 -22.71 -0.37
N ILE A 13 2.25 -21.43 -0.70
CA ILE A 13 3.44 -20.60 -0.88
C ILE A 13 3.36 -19.49 0.15
N GLU A 14 4.47 -19.19 0.81
CA GLU A 14 4.47 -18.13 1.82
C GLU A 14 5.67 -17.21 1.69
N ARG A 15 5.50 -15.96 2.15
CA ARG A 15 6.55 -14.95 2.33
C ARG A 15 6.38 -14.27 3.67
N HIS A 16 7.50 -14.03 4.36
CA HIS A 16 7.56 -13.28 5.60
C HIS A 16 8.94 -12.63 5.74
N PRO A 17 9.08 -11.39 6.21
CA PRO A 17 7.99 -10.47 6.52
C PRO A 17 7.41 -9.80 5.26
N VAL A 18 6.14 -9.41 5.33
CA VAL A 18 5.47 -8.51 4.39
C VAL A 18 4.87 -7.38 5.21
N GLU A 19 5.34 -6.16 5.00
CA GLU A 19 4.91 -5.00 5.78
C GLU A 19 3.58 -4.44 5.25
N ILE A 20 2.63 -4.19 6.16
CA ILE A 20 1.35 -3.53 5.85
C ILE A 20 0.98 -2.62 7.00
N LEU A 21 0.82 -1.33 6.71
CA LEU A 21 0.49 -0.27 7.68
C LEU A 21 1.43 -0.26 8.89
N GLY A 22 2.72 -0.57 8.65
CA GLY A 22 3.76 -0.62 9.66
C GLY A 22 3.77 -1.87 10.54
N ASN A 23 3.06 -2.92 10.16
CA ASN A 23 3.06 -4.20 10.83
C ASN A 23 3.55 -5.31 9.88
N ASP A 24 4.26 -6.29 10.44
CA ASP A 24 4.76 -7.45 9.71
C ASP A 24 3.71 -8.55 9.64
N TYR A 25 3.49 -9.07 8.44
CA TYR A 25 2.60 -10.18 8.17
C TYR A 25 3.32 -11.32 7.45
N ARG A 26 2.85 -12.53 7.70
CA ARG A 26 3.14 -13.71 6.88
C ARG A 26 2.07 -13.80 5.80
N VAL A 27 2.46 -13.76 4.54
CA VAL A 27 1.53 -13.92 3.41
C VAL A 27 1.59 -15.35 2.91
N LYS A 28 0.43 -16.00 2.85
CA LYS A 28 0.25 -17.38 2.34
C LYS A 28 -0.69 -17.40 1.16
N ILE A 29 -0.31 -18.14 0.10
CA ILE A 29 -1.18 -18.35 -1.06
C ILE A 29 -1.71 -19.78 -1.02
N GLU A 30 -3.02 -19.91 -1.17
CA GLU A 30 -3.73 -21.17 -1.42
C GLU A 30 -4.43 -21.12 -2.77
N TYR A 31 -4.54 -22.28 -3.42
CA TYR A 31 -5.26 -22.40 -4.68
C TYR A 31 -6.54 -23.20 -4.47
N ARG A 32 -7.66 -22.59 -4.85
CA ARG A 32 -8.99 -23.20 -4.74
C ARG A 32 -9.83 -22.93 -5.99
N ASN A 33 -10.98 -23.58 -6.08
CA ASN A 33 -11.97 -23.28 -7.11
C ASN A 33 -12.80 -22.06 -6.68
N VAL A 34 -12.23 -20.86 -6.85
CA VAL A 34 -12.88 -19.58 -6.55
C VAL A 34 -13.06 -18.77 -7.82
N LYS A 35 -14.06 -17.89 -7.87
CA LYS A 35 -14.31 -17.01 -9.04
C LYS A 35 -13.38 -15.80 -9.05
N VAL A 36 -13.08 -15.26 -7.88
CA VAL A 36 -12.24 -14.08 -7.69
C VAL A 36 -11.20 -14.37 -6.62
N MET A 37 -10.17 -13.54 -6.56
CA MET A 37 -9.19 -13.57 -5.49
C MET A 37 -9.87 -13.21 -4.16
N GLU A 38 -9.63 -14.01 -3.13
CA GLU A 38 -10.12 -13.76 -1.78
C GLU A 38 -8.96 -13.44 -0.84
N LEU A 39 -9.18 -12.48 0.06
CA LEU A 39 -8.24 -12.08 1.11
C LEU A 39 -8.85 -12.38 2.48
N ASN A 40 -8.11 -13.09 3.31
CA ASN A 40 -8.47 -13.35 4.70
C ASN A 40 -7.30 -12.96 5.61
N VAL A 41 -7.56 -12.07 6.57
CA VAL A 41 -6.54 -11.56 7.50
C VAL A 41 -6.79 -12.14 8.88
N ASN A 42 -5.80 -12.83 9.41
CA ASN A 42 -5.71 -13.25 10.80
C ASN A 42 -4.60 -12.44 11.47
N GLU A 43 -4.43 -12.56 12.78
CA GLU A 43 -3.53 -11.75 13.62
C GLU A 43 -2.19 -11.35 12.95
N ASP A 44 -1.42 -12.32 12.46
CA ASP A 44 -0.09 -12.12 11.84
C ASP A 44 0.01 -12.69 10.41
N THR A 45 -1.09 -13.24 9.90
CA THR A 45 -1.09 -13.97 8.62
C THR A 45 -2.19 -13.46 7.70
N ILE A 46 -1.80 -13.18 6.46
CA ILE A 46 -2.72 -12.87 5.37
C ILE A 46 -2.75 -14.07 4.43
N LYS A 47 -3.93 -14.66 4.30
CA LYS A 47 -4.20 -15.74 3.37
C LYS A 47 -4.82 -15.19 2.09
N ILE A 48 -4.17 -15.44 0.97
CA ILE A 48 -4.65 -15.09 -0.36
C ILE A 48 -5.10 -16.37 -1.05
N THR A 49 -6.39 -16.45 -1.39
CA THR A 49 -6.93 -17.58 -2.15
C THR A 49 -7.02 -17.21 -3.62
N LEU A 50 -6.31 -17.96 -4.46
CA LEU A 50 -6.27 -17.78 -5.91
C LEU A 50 -6.97 -18.93 -6.63
N GLN A 51 -7.38 -18.66 -7.87
CA GLN A 51 -7.97 -19.66 -8.75
C GLN A 51 -6.97 -20.76 -9.10
N ASN A 52 -7.44 -22.01 -9.19
CA ASN A 52 -6.62 -23.18 -9.53
C ASN A 52 -5.85 -23.05 -10.85
N ARG A 53 -6.33 -22.27 -11.81
CA ARG A 53 -5.63 -22.03 -13.10
C ARG A 53 -4.23 -21.42 -12.91
N PHE A 54 -3.97 -20.74 -11.80
CA PHE A 54 -2.68 -20.10 -11.50
C PHE A 54 -1.65 -21.07 -10.87
N LYS A 55 -2.02 -22.30 -10.52
CA LYS A 55 -1.10 -23.31 -9.94
C LYS A 55 0.13 -23.62 -10.78
N LYS A 56 0.04 -23.44 -12.09
CA LYS A 56 1.13 -23.73 -13.05
C LYS A 56 2.10 -22.58 -13.23
N VAL A 57 1.78 -21.40 -12.71
CA VAL A 57 2.63 -20.21 -12.77
C VAL A 57 3.78 -20.35 -11.76
N ASN A 58 4.94 -19.74 -12.06
CA ASN A 58 6.05 -19.68 -11.12
C ASN A 58 5.59 -19.10 -9.76
N ASN A 59 5.95 -19.79 -8.68
CA ASN A 59 5.48 -19.48 -7.34
C ASN A 59 5.84 -18.08 -6.87
N GLU A 60 7.10 -17.64 -7.10
CA GLU A 60 7.56 -16.31 -6.68
C GLU A 60 6.84 -15.21 -7.46
N LYS A 61 6.73 -15.34 -8.77
CA LYS A 61 5.97 -14.39 -9.59
C LYS A 61 4.51 -14.30 -9.17
N MET A 62 3.92 -15.42 -8.77
CA MET A 62 2.54 -15.46 -8.33
C MET A 62 2.37 -14.79 -6.97
N LEU A 63 3.35 -14.98 -6.08
CA LEU A 63 3.38 -14.33 -4.76
C LEU A 63 3.56 -12.81 -4.91
N ASP A 64 4.50 -12.36 -5.75
CA ASP A 64 4.69 -10.95 -6.06
C ASP A 64 3.41 -10.33 -6.65
N PHE A 65 2.80 -10.98 -7.61
CA PHE A 65 1.53 -10.54 -8.18
C PHE A 65 0.43 -10.40 -7.14
N ALA A 66 0.27 -11.39 -6.27
CA ALA A 66 -0.74 -11.38 -5.22
C ALA A 66 -0.50 -10.26 -4.19
N ILE A 67 0.75 -10.04 -3.78
CA ILE A 67 1.14 -8.96 -2.87
C ILE A 67 0.87 -7.60 -3.53
N GLN A 68 1.25 -7.40 -4.79
CA GLN A 68 0.98 -6.16 -5.51
C GLN A 68 -0.52 -5.87 -5.65
N LYS A 69 -1.33 -6.88 -5.94
CA LYS A 69 -2.80 -6.75 -5.97
C LYS A 69 -3.35 -6.34 -4.60
N MET A 70 -2.85 -6.93 -3.53
CA MET A 70 -3.20 -6.59 -2.16
C MET A 70 -2.81 -5.15 -1.83
N TYR A 71 -1.57 -4.73 -2.13
CA TYR A 71 -1.11 -3.35 -1.91
C TYR A 71 -1.96 -2.34 -2.67
N ASN A 72 -2.29 -2.61 -3.93
CA ASN A 72 -3.18 -1.76 -4.72
C ASN A 72 -4.57 -1.63 -4.08
N ALA A 73 -5.14 -2.72 -3.56
CA ALA A 73 -6.45 -2.70 -2.91
C ALA A 73 -6.43 -1.88 -1.61
N ILE A 74 -5.41 -2.06 -0.77
CA ILE A 74 -5.23 -1.31 0.48
C ILE A 74 -4.93 0.17 0.17
N ALA A 75 -4.06 0.44 -0.81
CA ALA A 75 -3.69 1.79 -1.20
C ALA A 75 -4.90 2.63 -1.64
N LYS A 76 -5.85 2.05 -2.36
CA LYS A 76 -7.09 2.77 -2.74
C LYS A 76 -7.81 3.33 -1.52
N VAL A 77 -7.93 2.56 -0.46
CA VAL A 77 -8.62 2.96 0.77
C VAL A 77 -7.78 3.96 1.57
N GLU A 78 -6.52 3.65 1.82
CA GLU A 78 -5.66 4.46 2.70
C GLU A 78 -5.25 5.79 2.05
N VAL A 79 -5.00 5.79 0.74
CA VAL A 79 -4.68 7.02 0.00
C VAL A 79 -5.91 7.93 -0.06
N GLU A 80 -7.09 7.41 -0.39
CA GLU A 80 -8.33 8.21 -0.39
C GLU A 80 -8.57 8.85 0.97
N ARG A 81 -8.43 8.10 2.06
CA ARG A 81 -8.51 8.60 3.43
C ARG A 81 -7.51 9.73 3.70
N ALA A 82 -6.25 9.55 3.32
CA ALA A 82 -5.19 10.54 3.55
C ALA A 82 -5.38 11.79 2.68
N MET A 83 -5.80 11.64 1.42
CA MET A 83 -6.12 12.75 0.52
C MET A 83 -7.28 13.59 1.07
N GLU A 84 -8.37 12.97 1.49
CA GLU A 84 -9.52 13.67 2.06
C GLU A 84 -9.18 14.37 3.37
N LYS A 85 -8.46 13.72 4.27
CA LYS A 85 -7.95 14.34 5.51
C LYS A 85 -7.13 15.60 5.21
N THR A 86 -6.22 15.51 4.24
CA THR A 86 -5.32 16.62 3.88
C THR A 86 -6.09 17.75 3.19
N ARG A 87 -7.05 17.42 2.32
CA ARG A 87 -7.95 18.38 1.67
C ARG A 87 -8.72 19.20 2.71
N LEU A 88 -9.33 18.53 3.69
CA LEU A 88 -10.07 19.20 4.76
C LEU A 88 -9.16 20.10 5.62
N MET A 89 -7.93 19.68 5.88
CA MET A 89 -6.97 20.42 6.69
C MET A 89 -6.43 21.66 5.99
N LEU A 90 -6.16 21.59 4.68
CA LEU A 90 -5.52 22.65 3.90
C LEU A 90 -6.53 23.54 3.14
N GLY A 91 -7.74 23.06 2.88
CA GLY A 91 -8.80 23.79 2.18
C GLY A 91 -8.65 23.83 0.65
N PHE A 92 -7.75 23.03 0.05
CA PHE A 92 -7.60 22.89 -1.39
C PHE A 92 -7.28 21.44 -1.78
N ALA A 93 -7.37 21.11 -3.08
CA ALA A 93 -7.16 19.78 -3.63
C ALA A 93 -6.30 19.82 -4.88
N PRO A 94 -5.62 18.71 -5.26
CA PRO A 94 -5.01 18.58 -6.58
C PRO A 94 -6.12 18.55 -7.67
N GLU A 95 -5.72 18.78 -8.93
CA GLU A 95 -6.60 18.58 -10.07
C GLU A 95 -7.05 17.12 -10.20
N ASP A 96 -6.13 16.21 -9.93
CA ASP A 96 -6.35 14.76 -9.91
C ASP A 96 -5.29 14.06 -9.05
N TYR A 97 -5.55 12.79 -8.68
CA TYR A 97 -4.54 11.93 -8.13
C TYR A 97 -4.60 10.52 -8.72
N LYS A 98 -3.45 9.85 -8.76
CA LYS A 98 -3.29 8.52 -9.35
C LYS A 98 -2.55 7.60 -8.40
N ILE A 99 -2.97 6.34 -8.36
CA ILE A 99 -2.28 5.28 -7.63
C ILE A 99 -1.66 4.35 -8.68
N LYS A 100 -0.35 4.39 -8.80
CA LYS A 100 0.42 3.54 -9.73
C LYS A 100 1.87 3.40 -9.27
N SER A 101 2.51 2.30 -9.68
CA SER A 101 3.93 2.09 -9.43
C SER A 101 4.77 3.20 -10.08
N ILE A 102 5.64 3.82 -9.29
CA ILE A 102 6.59 4.86 -9.67
C ILE A 102 7.91 4.64 -8.92
N ASN A 103 8.96 5.31 -9.35
CA ASN A 103 10.17 5.41 -8.53
C ASN A 103 9.89 6.34 -7.32
N GLY A 104 10.13 5.84 -6.10
CA GLY A 104 9.77 6.51 -4.85
C GLY A 104 8.31 6.28 -4.43
N LEU A 105 7.89 6.89 -3.33
CA LEU A 105 6.58 6.65 -2.71
C LEU A 105 5.48 7.57 -3.24
N ALA A 106 5.81 8.80 -3.61
CA ALA A 106 4.87 9.77 -4.16
C ALA A 106 5.60 10.88 -4.92
N LYS A 107 4.88 11.52 -5.84
CA LYS A 107 5.34 12.72 -6.54
C LYS A 107 4.18 13.64 -6.89
N CYS A 108 4.47 14.93 -7.02
CA CYS A 108 3.53 15.95 -7.48
C CYS A 108 4.11 16.62 -8.73
N GLU A 109 3.40 16.49 -9.86
CA GLU A 109 3.78 17.07 -11.16
C GLU A 109 2.54 17.63 -11.84
N ASP A 110 2.61 18.83 -12.35
CA ASP A 110 1.54 19.48 -13.14
C ASP A 110 0.14 19.43 -12.48
N GLY A 111 0.09 19.70 -11.17
CA GLY A 111 -1.16 19.67 -10.40
C GLY A 111 -1.70 18.28 -10.07
N ILE A 112 -0.99 17.22 -10.49
CA ILE A 112 -1.39 15.82 -10.26
C ILE A 112 -0.49 15.18 -9.22
N ILE A 113 -1.10 14.55 -8.21
CA ILE A 113 -0.39 13.75 -7.22
C ILE A 113 -0.40 12.29 -7.66
N THR A 114 0.78 11.68 -7.77
CA THR A 114 0.90 10.24 -8.04
C THR A 114 1.49 9.54 -6.82
N ILE A 115 0.84 8.49 -6.36
CA ILE A 115 1.24 7.72 -5.18
C ILE A 115 1.51 6.27 -5.56
N ASN A 116 2.66 5.74 -5.10
CA ASN A 116 3.02 4.34 -5.26
C ASN A 116 2.20 3.48 -4.29
N PRO A 117 1.56 2.38 -4.74
CA PRO A 117 0.87 1.44 -3.86
C PRO A 117 1.71 0.92 -2.69
N GLU A 118 3.03 0.85 -2.83
CA GLU A 118 3.96 0.45 -1.77
C GLU A 118 3.95 1.38 -0.55
N ILE A 119 3.34 2.56 -0.65
CA ILE A 119 3.13 3.46 0.50
C ILE A 119 2.44 2.75 1.67
N VAL A 120 1.64 1.71 1.40
CA VAL A 120 0.93 0.92 2.41
C VAL A 120 1.82 0.04 3.27
N MET A 121 3.10 -0.08 2.95
CA MET A 121 4.09 -0.68 3.86
C MET A 121 4.27 0.16 5.12
N HIS A 122 4.08 1.48 5.01
CA HIS A 122 4.23 2.41 6.12
C HIS A 122 2.94 2.56 6.94
N ASN A 123 3.09 2.94 8.20
CA ASN A 123 1.95 3.25 9.05
C ASN A 123 1.17 4.49 8.56
N ARG A 124 -0.07 4.64 9.02
CA ARG A 124 -0.98 5.71 8.59
C ARG A 124 -0.43 7.12 8.80
N ASN A 125 0.35 7.35 9.86
CA ASN A 125 0.92 8.66 10.12
C ASN A 125 1.96 9.05 9.06
N ILE A 126 2.76 8.09 8.60
CA ILE A 126 3.73 8.29 7.50
C ILE A 126 2.99 8.49 6.18
N ILE A 127 1.91 7.73 5.91
CA ILE A 127 1.07 7.93 4.72
C ILE A 127 0.48 9.34 4.71
N ASP A 128 -0.07 9.80 5.83
CA ASP A 128 -0.60 11.15 5.98
C ASP A 128 0.48 12.22 5.77
N TYR A 129 1.67 11.99 6.31
CA TYR A 129 2.82 12.88 6.14
C TYR A 129 3.26 12.99 4.68
N ILE A 130 3.44 11.86 3.99
CA ILE A 130 3.81 11.84 2.56
C ILE A 130 2.74 12.57 1.73
N THR A 131 1.46 12.32 2.00
CA THR A 131 0.35 12.98 1.32
C THR A 131 0.37 14.49 1.56
N LEU A 132 0.59 14.94 2.80
CA LEU A 132 0.73 16.36 3.13
C LEU A 132 1.88 17.00 2.35
N LYS A 133 3.05 16.37 2.25
CA LYS A 133 4.18 16.87 1.45
C LYS A 133 3.77 17.10 -0.01
N GLN A 134 3.04 16.16 -0.62
CA GLN A 134 2.61 16.32 -2.01
C GLN A 134 1.60 17.46 -2.18
N TYR A 135 0.67 17.65 -1.24
CA TYR A 135 -0.24 18.80 -1.25
C TYR A 135 0.52 20.13 -1.13
N LEU A 136 1.55 20.20 -0.30
CA LEU A 136 2.38 21.41 -0.20
C LEU A 136 3.12 21.70 -1.50
N HIS A 137 3.52 20.67 -2.26
CA HIS A 137 4.12 20.83 -3.59
C HIS A 137 3.14 21.33 -4.67
N LEU A 138 1.84 21.20 -4.49
CA LEU A 138 0.86 21.88 -5.35
C LEU A 138 0.98 23.41 -5.25
N LYS A 139 1.36 23.91 -4.08
CA LYS A 139 1.50 25.35 -3.81
C LYS A 139 2.95 25.86 -3.94
N TYR A 140 3.91 25.03 -3.59
CA TYR A 140 5.33 25.39 -3.54
C TYR A 140 6.15 24.41 -4.37
N LYS A 141 6.80 24.88 -5.43
CA LYS A 141 7.64 24.01 -6.28
C LYS A 141 8.88 23.47 -5.55
N THR A 142 9.34 24.18 -4.51
CA THR A 142 10.51 23.84 -3.71
C THR A 142 10.17 23.90 -2.21
N GLU A 143 10.96 23.24 -1.38
CA GLU A 143 10.82 23.25 0.09
C GLU A 143 11.32 24.59 0.69
N CYS A 144 10.75 25.71 0.25
CA CYS A 144 11.05 27.05 0.72
C CYS A 144 10.51 27.31 2.15
N LYS A 145 10.80 28.49 2.70
CA LYS A 145 10.34 28.90 4.05
C LYS A 145 8.82 28.79 4.19
N GLY A 146 8.05 29.15 3.16
CA GLY A 146 6.59 29.03 3.17
C GLY A 146 6.10 27.60 3.27
N TYR A 147 6.72 26.69 2.49
CA TYR A 147 6.50 25.25 2.56
C TYR A 147 6.78 24.71 3.98
N MET A 148 7.97 24.99 4.52
CA MET A 148 8.40 24.53 5.84
C MET A 148 7.51 25.07 6.98
N ASN A 149 7.02 26.29 6.87
CA ASN A 149 6.11 26.85 7.87
C ASN A 149 4.78 26.08 7.92
N LEU A 150 4.20 25.73 6.74
CA LEU A 150 2.97 24.93 6.68
C LEU A 150 3.23 23.51 7.14
N LEU A 151 4.33 22.89 6.70
CA LEU A 151 4.68 21.53 7.13
C LEU A 151 4.78 21.44 8.65
N LYS A 152 5.52 22.33 9.30
CA LYS A 152 5.66 22.40 10.77
C LYS A 152 4.35 22.68 11.48
N LYS A 153 3.50 23.53 10.90
CA LYS A 153 2.18 23.85 11.44
C LYS A 153 1.28 22.63 11.53
N TYR A 154 1.25 21.80 10.49
CA TYR A 154 0.31 20.68 10.37
C TYR A 154 0.91 19.34 10.75
N CYS A 155 2.23 19.20 10.78
CA CYS A 155 2.94 17.99 11.14
C CYS A 155 4.11 18.28 12.08
N LYS A 156 3.85 18.30 13.39
CA LYS A 156 4.86 18.59 14.42
C LYS A 156 5.99 17.54 14.46
N ASN A 157 5.68 16.29 14.08
CA ASN A 157 6.61 15.16 14.11
C ASN A 157 7.29 14.90 12.77
N TYR A 158 7.28 15.85 11.84
CA TYR A 158 7.79 15.66 10.48
C TYR A 158 9.23 15.15 10.44
N GLU A 159 10.10 15.62 11.34
CA GLU A 159 11.51 15.19 11.42
C GLU A 159 11.65 13.69 11.72
N ASN A 160 10.78 13.14 12.57
CA ASN A 160 10.78 11.71 12.88
C ASN A 160 10.33 10.88 11.67
N TYR A 161 9.36 11.38 10.91
CA TYR A 161 8.89 10.70 9.68
C TYR A 161 9.94 10.77 8.57
N GLU A 162 10.64 11.90 8.43
CA GLU A 162 11.78 12.01 7.50
C GLU A 162 12.89 11.01 7.83
N LYS A 163 13.25 10.89 9.10
CA LYS A 163 14.24 9.89 9.54
C LYS A 163 13.79 8.47 9.24
N ALA A 164 12.51 8.16 9.46
CA ALA A 164 11.95 6.84 9.19
C ALA A 164 11.91 6.49 7.69
N LEU A 165 11.87 7.48 6.80
CA LEU A 165 11.83 7.28 5.35
C LEU A 165 13.22 7.26 4.68
N ASN A 166 14.26 7.74 5.37
CA ASN A 166 15.62 7.86 4.84
C ASN A 166 16.55 6.68 5.22
N PHE A 167 15.97 5.50 5.54
CA PHE A 167 16.71 4.26 5.77
C PHE A 167 16.72 3.35 4.57
#